data_69d181d1905ef2c1a2e06b592bead49c
#
_entry.id   69d181d1905ef2c1a2e06b592bead49c
#
_cell.length_a   1.000
_cell.length_b   1.000
_cell.length_c   1.000
_cell.angle_alpha   90.00
_cell.angle_beta   90.00
_cell.angle_gamma   90.00
#
_symmetry.space_group_name_H-M   'P 1'
#
loop_
_entity.id
_entity.type
_entity.pdbx_description
1 polymer ?
#
loop_
_entity_poly.entity_id
_entity_poly.type
_entity_poly.pdbx_seq_one_letter_code
_entity_poly.pdbx_strand_id
1 'polypeptide(L)'
;MEQRENQLVSVILPAYNVANYLDDCLESIISQTYTNMEIIIVDDGSTDDTAKKADDWLSKDGRIRVIHRQNGGLSAARNTGLHYAQGEFIIFIDPDDCIDKNLISKCMELLSDGSVSLVHYGYRLINENGVLCGKNFPDMLTNAEKLLLTILSDKIPSHSWQFLCRKELYSDIRFPEGRKAEDLATT
;
A
#
# COMPACT_ATOMS: atom_id res chain seq x y z
N MET A 1 -11.15 -22.86 -6.85
CA MET A 1 -11.47 -21.69 -5.99
C MET A 1 -10.66 -21.68 -4.68
N GLU A 2 -10.40 -22.82 -4.05
CA GLU A 2 -9.64 -22.90 -2.77
C GLU A 2 -8.17 -22.42 -2.81
N GLN A 3 -7.48 -22.45 -3.94
CA GLN A 3 -6.09 -21.96 -4.03
C GLN A 3 -5.96 -20.44 -4.04
N ARG A 4 -7.05 -19.70 -4.33
CA ARG A 4 -7.03 -18.23 -4.46
C ARG A 4 -7.08 -17.50 -3.12
N GLU A 5 -7.68 -18.13 -2.09
CA GLU A 5 -7.84 -17.52 -0.76
C GLU A 5 -6.60 -17.70 0.15
N ASN A 6 -5.57 -18.39 -0.34
CA ASN A 6 -4.44 -18.79 0.50
C ASN A 6 -3.16 -17.94 0.28
N GLN A 7 -3.17 -16.97 -0.63
CA GLN A 7 -1.99 -16.13 -0.91
C GLN A 7 -1.96 -14.94 0.05
N LEU A 8 -0.91 -14.83 0.85
CA LEU A 8 -0.79 -13.75 1.84
C LEU A 8 -0.46 -12.42 1.19
N VAL A 9 -1.21 -11.38 1.55
CA VAL A 9 -0.96 -9.99 1.16
C VAL A 9 -0.38 -9.23 2.35
N SER A 10 0.79 -8.61 2.19
CA SER A 10 1.33 -7.67 3.16
C SER A 10 0.87 -6.26 2.83
N VAL A 11 0.05 -5.69 3.71
CA VAL A 11 -0.38 -4.29 3.67
C VAL A 11 0.60 -3.47 4.49
N ILE A 12 1.34 -2.57 3.85
CA ILE A 12 2.40 -1.77 4.49
C ILE A 12 1.94 -0.33 4.63
N LEU A 13 1.93 0.19 5.87
CA LEU A 13 1.56 1.56 6.20
C LEU A 13 2.77 2.30 6.77
N PRO A 14 3.47 3.13 5.98
CA PRO A 14 4.51 4.03 6.49
C PRO A 14 3.86 5.22 7.19
N ALA A 15 3.98 5.32 8.52
CA ALA A 15 3.28 6.30 9.33
C ALA A 15 4.26 7.32 9.95
N TYR A 16 3.96 8.61 9.80
CA TYR A 16 4.67 9.70 10.47
C TYR A 16 3.73 10.88 10.72
N ASN A 17 3.41 11.16 11.99
CA ASN A 17 2.53 12.26 12.40
C ASN A 17 1.14 12.24 11.69
N VAL A 18 0.47 11.10 11.73
CA VAL A 18 -0.82 10.82 11.07
C VAL A 18 -1.92 10.43 12.07
N ALA A 19 -1.79 10.82 13.34
CA ALA A 19 -2.70 10.42 14.41
C ALA A 19 -4.18 10.72 14.12
N ASN A 20 -4.48 11.75 13.34
CA ASN A 20 -5.86 12.13 13.01
C ASN A 20 -6.53 11.24 11.96
N TYR A 21 -5.75 10.49 11.17
CA TYR A 21 -6.24 9.73 10.02
C TYR A 21 -6.09 8.21 10.21
N LEU A 22 -5.15 7.79 11.06
CA LEU A 22 -4.74 6.40 11.21
C LEU A 22 -5.89 5.45 11.54
N ASP A 23 -6.84 5.90 12.38
CA ASP A 23 -7.98 5.05 12.78
C ASP A 23 -8.88 4.75 11.57
N ASP A 24 -9.28 5.76 10.79
CA ASP A 24 -10.13 5.59 9.61
C ASP A 24 -9.44 4.73 8.54
N CYS A 25 -8.15 4.95 8.31
CA CYS A 25 -7.35 4.14 7.40
C CYS A 25 -7.37 2.66 7.82
N LEU A 26 -7.03 2.35 9.08
CA LEU A 26 -6.99 0.99 9.60
C LEU A 26 -8.37 0.32 9.58
N GLU A 27 -9.44 1.03 9.91
CA GLU A 27 -10.80 0.52 9.78
C GLU A 27 -11.13 0.11 8.34
N SER A 28 -10.70 0.91 7.35
CA SER A 28 -10.88 0.58 5.94
C SER A 28 -10.11 -0.67 5.51
N ILE A 29 -8.94 -0.93 6.11
CA ILE A 29 -8.09 -2.09 5.82
C ILE A 29 -8.63 -3.34 6.50
N ILE A 30 -8.97 -3.31 7.79
CA ILE A 30 -9.45 -4.49 8.51
C ILE A 30 -10.81 -4.99 8.00
N SER A 31 -11.62 -4.07 7.41
CA SER A 31 -12.93 -4.37 6.82
C SER A 31 -12.86 -4.93 5.39
N GLN A 32 -11.67 -5.17 4.84
CA GLN A 32 -11.50 -5.76 3.51
C GLN A 32 -12.16 -7.14 3.42
N THR A 33 -12.78 -7.42 2.27
CA THR A 33 -13.36 -8.75 1.98
C THR A 33 -12.31 -9.84 1.78
N TYR A 34 -11.08 -9.46 1.42
CA TYR A 34 -9.93 -10.36 1.41
C TYR A 34 -9.31 -10.42 2.81
N THR A 35 -9.33 -11.58 3.44
CA THR A 35 -8.97 -11.73 4.87
C THR A 35 -7.54 -12.24 5.10
N ASN A 36 -6.96 -12.95 4.10
CA ASN A 36 -5.59 -13.49 4.24
C ASN A 36 -4.53 -12.43 4.02
N MET A 37 -4.38 -11.54 4.98
CA MET A 37 -3.43 -10.45 4.96
C MET A 37 -2.77 -10.21 6.31
N GLU A 38 -1.57 -9.69 6.29
CA GLU A 38 -0.90 -9.06 7.42
C GLU A 38 -0.86 -7.54 7.22
N ILE A 39 -0.87 -6.78 8.30
CA ILE A 39 -0.89 -5.32 8.30
C ILE A 39 0.34 -4.85 9.06
N ILE A 40 1.26 -4.18 8.37
CA ILE A 40 2.53 -3.74 8.93
C ILE A 40 2.53 -2.21 9.02
N ILE A 41 2.34 -1.70 10.21
CA ILE A 41 2.43 -0.26 10.50
C ILE A 41 3.89 0.04 10.82
N VAL A 42 4.51 0.93 10.06
CA VAL A 42 5.88 1.39 10.34
C VAL A 42 5.82 2.82 10.83
N ASP A 43 5.88 3.01 12.13
CA ASP A 43 5.99 4.34 12.74
C ASP A 43 7.42 4.86 12.59
N ASP A 44 7.59 5.85 11.73
CA ASP A 44 8.89 6.46 11.40
C ASP A 44 9.27 7.57 12.39
N GLY A 45 9.16 7.28 13.69
CA GLY A 45 9.54 8.19 14.77
C GLY A 45 8.59 9.37 14.92
N SER A 46 7.29 9.12 14.93
CA SER A 46 6.25 10.14 15.12
C SER A 46 6.41 10.88 16.45
N THR A 47 6.04 12.15 16.44
CA THR A 47 6.11 13.05 17.63
C THR A 47 4.71 13.40 18.16
N ASP A 48 3.66 12.99 17.45
CA ASP A 48 2.26 13.07 17.86
C ASP A 48 1.77 11.73 18.46
N ASP A 49 0.45 11.57 18.62
CA ASP A 49 -0.14 10.34 19.16
C ASP A 49 -0.14 9.14 18.18
N THR A 50 0.50 9.22 17.01
CA THR A 50 0.50 8.14 15.99
C THR A 50 1.02 6.83 16.56
N ALA A 51 2.19 6.84 17.22
CA ALA A 51 2.80 5.65 17.80
C ALA A 51 1.87 4.95 18.79
N LYS A 52 1.29 5.73 19.71
CA LYS A 52 0.33 5.24 20.72
C LYS A 52 -0.90 4.62 20.06
N LYS A 53 -1.49 5.29 19.08
CA LYS A 53 -2.66 4.77 18.35
C LYS A 53 -2.32 3.47 17.61
N ALA A 54 -1.15 3.40 16.96
CA ALA A 54 -0.71 2.18 16.30
C ALA A 54 -0.62 1.00 17.30
N ASP A 55 -0.06 1.23 18.50
CA ASP A 55 0.02 0.21 19.55
C ASP A 55 -1.36 -0.20 20.09
N ASP A 56 -2.29 0.74 20.22
CA ASP A 56 -3.66 0.44 20.64
C ASP A 56 -4.36 -0.52 19.67
N TRP A 57 -3.99 -0.47 18.37
CA TRP A 57 -4.54 -1.35 17.34
C TRP A 57 -4.03 -2.79 17.42
N LEU A 58 -2.87 -3.08 18.02
CA LEU A 58 -2.37 -4.45 18.24
C LEU A 58 -3.37 -5.32 19.01
N SER A 59 -4.15 -4.72 19.91
CA SER A 59 -5.16 -5.44 20.70
C SER A 59 -6.48 -5.66 19.94
N LYS A 60 -6.71 -4.91 18.84
CA LYS A 60 -7.97 -4.94 18.10
C LYS A 60 -7.98 -5.96 16.97
N ASP A 61 -6.84 -6.19 16.32
CA ASP A 61 -6.74 -7.13 15.21
C ASP A 61 -5.39 -7.86 15.22
N GLY A 62 -5.41 -9.18 15.35
CA GLY A 62 -4.21 -10.02 15.41
C GLY A 62 -3.38 -10.08 14.12
N ARG A 63 -3.87 -9.50 13.01
CA ARG A 63 -3.12 -9.37 11.76
C ARG A 63 -2.18 -8.16 11.75
N ILE A 64 -2.32 -7.26 12.74
CA ILE A 64 -1.54 -6.02 12.82
C ILE A 64 -0.21 -6.29 13.52
N ARG A 65 0.83 -5.71 12.96
CA ARG A 65 2.18 -5.62 13.52
C ARG A 65 2.66 -4.18 13.45
N VAL A 66 3.20 -3.67 14.55
CA VAL A 66 3.77 -2.30 14.62
C VAL A 66 5.28 -2.39 14.73
N ILE A 67 5.96 -1.52 14.00
CA ILE A 67 7.42 -1.39 14.00
C ILE A 67 7.75 0.08 14.22
N HIS A 68 8.33 0.39 15.37
CA HIS A 68 8.84 1.72 15.66
C HIS A 68 10.28 1.85 15.23
N ARG A 69 10.63 2.96 14.59
CA ARG A 69 11.99 3.27 14.17
C ARG A 69 12.32 4.74 14.41
N GLN A 70 13.60 5.08 14.38
CA GLN A 70 14.02 6.48 14.30
C GLN A 70 13.65 7.04 12.94
N ASN A 71 13.18 8.30 12.89
CA ASN A 71 12.78 8.93 11.64
C ASN A 71 13.91 8.89 10.60
N GLY A 72 13.58 8.36 9.44
CA GLY A 72 14.45 8.22 8.28
C GLY A 72 13.76 8.61 6.97
N GLY A 73 12.49 9.02 7.06
CA GLY A 73 11.65 9.42 5.93
C GLY A 73 10.90 8.27 5.28
N LEU A 74 9.99 8.63 4.39
CA LEU A 74 9.02 7.73 3.76
C LEU A 74 9.66 6.51 3.10
N SER A 75 10.74 6.72 2.32
CA SER A 75 11.49 5.63 1.68
C SER A 75 12.01 4.60 2.68
N ALA A 76 12.57 5.09 3.79
CA ALA A 76 13.13 4.23 4.82
C ALA A 76 12.03 3.46 5.58
N ALA A 77 10.87 4.08 5.80
CA ALA A 77 9.70 3.41 6.37
C ALA A 77 9.16 2.32 5.43
N ARG A 78 9.01 2.61 4.12
CA ARG A 78 8.60 1.62 3.12
C ARG A 78 9.58 0.45 3.03
N ASN A 79 10.90 0.73 2.98
CA ASN A 79 11.92 -0.32 2.97
C ASN A 79 11.88 -1.19 4.24
N THR A 80 11.62 -0.57 5.39
CA THR A 80 11.42 -1.31 6.64
C THR A 80 10.20 -2.24 6.53
N GLY A 81 9.07 -1.74 6.04
CA GLY A 81 7.87 -2.55 5.81
C GLY A 81 8.15 -3.74 4.89
N LEU A 82 8.83 -3.52 3.75
CA LEU A 82 9.26 -4.58 2.83
C LEU A 82 10.14 -5.65 3.49
N HIS A 83 11.05 -5.22 4.37
CA HIS A 83 11.93 -6.15 5.09
C HIS A 83 11.13 -7.11 5.99
N TYR A 84 10.08 -6.63 6.64
CA TYR A 84 9.26 -7.44 7.55
C TYR A 84 8.09 -8.15 6.88
N ALA A 85 7.73 -7.78 5.65
CA ALA A 85 6.65 -8.40 4.90
C ALA A 85 6.92 -9.90 4.66
N GLN A 86 5.91 -10.73 4.95
CA GLN A 86 5.95 -12.19 4.75
C GLN A 86 5.07 -12.63 3.58
N GLY A 87 4.15 -11.76 3.12
CA GLY A 87 3.24 -12.04 2.03
C GLY A 87 3.94 -12.20 0.68
N GLU A 88 3.30 -12.95 -0.21
CA GLU A 88 3.69 -13.07 -1.61
C GLU A 88 3.36 -11.81 -2.42
N PHE A 89 2.42 -11.02 -1.91
CA PHE A 89 1.96 -9.78 -2.52
C PHE A 89 2.13 -8.61 -1.58
N ILE A 90 2.41 -7.45 -2.15
CA ILE A 90 2.64 -6.18 -1.43
C ILE A 90 1.66 -5.13 -1.92
N ILE A 91 1.08 -4.41 -0.97
CA ILE A 91 0.37 -3.14 -1.20
C ILE A 91 0.84 -2.12 -0.17
N PHE A 92 1.17 -0.92 -0.63
CA PHE A 92 1.39 0.22 0.24
C PHE A 92 0.10 1.03 0.36
N ILE A 93 -0.21 1.48 1.57
CA ILE A 93 -1.33 2.39 1.83
C ILE A 93 -0.78 3.58 2.62
N ASP A 94 -0.99 4.78 2.12
CA ASP A 94 -0.65 5.98 2.86
C ASP A 94 -1.69 6.15 4.00
N PRO A 95 -1.26 6.39 5.26
CA PRO A 95 -2.12 6.33 6.44
C PRO A 95 -3.18 7.45 6.54
N ASP A 96 -3.17 8.41 5.64
CA ASP A 96 -4.19 9.46 5.48
C ASP A 96 -5.25 9.12 4.40
N ASP A 97 -5.14 7.93 3.79
CA ASP A 97 -6.08 7.41 2.80
C ASP A 97 -6.97 6.29 3.37
N CYS A 98 -8.14 6.10 2.73
CA CYS A 98 -9.03 4.96 2.94
C CYS A 98 -9.20 4.15 1.67
N ILE A 99 -9.36 2.83 1.79
CA ILE A 99 -9.52 1.94 0.64
C ILE A 99 -10.93 1.35 0.56
N ASP A 100 -11.43 1.15 -0.68
CA ASP A 100 -12.71 0.45 -0.90
C ASP A 100 -12.64 -0.98 -0.35
N LYS A 101 -13.69 -1.43 0.33
CA LYS A 101 -13.74 -2.74 1.00
C LYS A 101 -13.44 -3.96 0.10
N ASN A 102 -13.52 -3.82 -1.19
CA ASN A 102 -13.26 -4.88 -2.16
C ASN A 102 -11.96 -4.65 -2.95
N LEU A 103 -11.16 -3.65 -2.62
CA LEU A 103 -9.96 -3.32 -3.39
C LEU A 103 -9.03 -4.53 -3.49
N ILE A 104 -8.62 -5.07 -2.34
CA ILE A 104 -7.65 -6.18 -2.30
C ILE A 104 -8.21 -7.42 -2.99
N SER A 105 -9.46 -7.80 -2.75
CA SER A 105 -10.07 -8.96 -3.40
C SER A 105 -10.11 -8.84 -4.93
N LYS A 106 -10.49 -7.68 -5.46
CA LYS A 106 -10.49 -7.43 -6.91
C LYS A 106 -9.09 -7.48 -7.52
N CYS A 107 -8.09 -6.90 -6.85
CA CYS A 107 -6.71 -6.99 -7.31
C CYS A 107 -6.20 -8.43 -7.30
N MET A 108 -6.50 -9.20 -6.25
CA MET A 108 -6.08 -10.59 -6.12
C MET A 108 -6.77 -11.51 -7.15
N GLU A 109 -8.00 -11.20 -7.57
CA GLU A 109 -8.64 -11.90 -8.69
C GLU A 109 -7.82 -11.81 -9.99
N LEU A 110 -7.21 -10.66 -10.25
CA LEU A 110 -6.38 -10.43 -11.44
C LEU A 110 -4.97 -11.05 -11.32
N LEU A 111 -4.42 -11.10 -10.10
CA LEU A 111 -3.06 -11.59 -9.84
C LEU A 111 -2.98 -13.12 -9.71
N SER A 112 -4.10 -13.78 -9.44
CA SER A 112 -4.14 -15.18 -9.00
C SER A 112 -3.76 -16.22 -10.05
N ASP A 113 -3.83 -15.90 -11.35
CA ASP A 113 -3.49 -16.85 -12.42
C ASP A 113 -1.99 -16.88 -12.79
N GLY A 114 -1.21 -15.97 -12.19
CA GLY A 114 0.24 -15.89 -12.42
C GLY A 114 0.65 -15.16 -13.71
N SER A 115 -0.30 -14.79 -14.57
CA SER A 115 0.01 -14.05 -15.81
C SER A 115 0.24 -12.56 -15.57
N VAL A 116 -0.26 -12.04 -14.44
CA VAL A 116 -0.14 -10.65 -14.02
C VAL A 116 0.74 -10.55 -12.78
N SER A 117 1.71 -9.65 -12.77
CA SER A 117 2.61 -9.42 -11.63
C SER A 117 2.26 -8.17 -10.84
N LEU A 118 1.50 -7.24 -11.43
CA LEU A 118 1.15 -5.96 -10.85
C LEU A 118 -0.23 -5.51 -11.32
N VAL A 119 -1.05 -5.01 -10.40
CA VAL A 119 -2.34 -4.37 -10.67
C VAL A 119 -2.24 -2.91 -10.23
N HIS A 120 -2.49 -1.99 -11.15
CA HIS A 120 -2.61 -0.56 -10.88
C HIS A 120 -4.10 -0.20 -10.72
N TYR A 121 -4.46 0.48 -9.64
CA TYR A 121 -5.85 0.86 -9.36
C TYR A 121 -6.05 2.38 -9.28
N GLY A 122 -7.29 2.80 -9.54
CA GLY A 122 -7.69 4.20 -9.50
C GLY A 122 -7.96 4.70 -8.07
N TYR A 123 -8.09 6.02 -7.94
CA TYR A 123 -8.41 6.69 -6.68
C TYR A 123 -9.46 7.80 -6.86
N ARG A 124 -10.00 8.27 -5.75
CA ARG A 124 -10.89 9.43 -5.67
C ARG A 124 -10.33 10.42 -4.68
N LEU A 125 -10.34 11.70 -5.05
CA LEU A 125 -10.05 12.76 -4.10
C LEU A 125 -11.32 13.08 -3.31
N ILE A 126 -11.22 13.09 -2.00
CA ILE A 126 -12.31 13.36 -1.05
C ILE A 126 -11.90 14.56 -0.21
N ASN A 127 -12.78 15.52 -0.06
CA ASN A 127 -12.64 16.61 0.91
C ASN A 127 -13.71 16.49 2.03
N GLU A 128 -13.73 17.43 2.94
CA GLU A 128 -14.69 17.50 4.05
C GLU A 128 -16.17 17.50 3.59
N ASN A 129 -16.44 17.86 2.33
CA ASN A 129 -17.76 17.95 1.74
C ASN A 129 -18.08 16.82 0.73
N GLY A 130 -17.18 15.86 0.52
CA GLY A 130 -17.40 14.69 -0.34
C GLY A 130 -16.40 14.52 -1.48
N VAL A 131 -16.78 13.74 -2.49
CA VAL A 131 -15.91 13.36 -3.60
C VAL A 131 -15.68 14.54 -4.53
N LEU A 132 -14.42 14.98 -4.69
CA LEU A 132 -14.04 16.08 -5.56
C LEU A 132 -13.76 15.64 -7.00
N CYS A 133 -13.02 14.54 -7.18
CA CYS A 133 -12.57 14.07 -8.47
C CYS A 133 -12.35 12.55 -8.42
N GLY A 134 -12.81 11.83 -9.44
CA GLY A 134 -12.46 10.45 -9.68
C GLY A 134 -11.59 10.37 -10.93
N LYS A 135 -10.41 9.74 -10.85
CA LYS A 135 -9.68 9.31 -12.03
C LYS A 135 -9.88 7.81 -12.19
N ASN A 136 -10.72 7.44 -13.15
CA ASN A 136 -10.74 6.07 -13.63
C ASN A 136 -9.62 5.93 -14.65
N PHE A 137 -8.67 5.05 -14.37
CA PHE A 137 -7.73 4.63 -15.39
C PHE A 137 -8.41 3.54 -16.23
N PRO A 138 -8.25 3.54 -17.55
CA PRO A 138 -8.82 2.50 -18.38
C PRO A 138 -8.24 1.15 -17.97
N ASP A 139 -9.07 0.10 -17.97
CA ASP A 139 -8.63 -1.29 -17.84
C ASP A 139 -7.65 -1.60 -18.97
N MET A 140 -6.37 -1.64 -18.65
CA MET A 140 -5.33 -1.93 -19.62
C MET A 140 -4.50 -3.11 -19.14
N LEU A 141 -4.68 -4.26 -19.78
CA LEU A 141 -3.64 -5.27 -19.82
C LEU A 141 -2.49 -4.71 -20.66
N THR A 142 -1.34 -4.51 -20.05
CA THR A 142 -0.17 -3.98 -20.74
C THR A 142 1.11 -4.67 -20.28
N ASN A 143 2.15 -4.66 -21.12
CA ASN A 143 3.47 -5.13 -20.72
C ASN A 143 4.23 -4.02 -19.96
N ALA A 144 5.34 -4.41 -19.31
CA ALA A 144 6.14 -3.49 -18.48
C ALA A 144 6.67 -2.28 -19.27
N GLU A 145 7.08 -2.47 -20.53
CA GLU A 145 7.59 -1.39 -21.40
C GLU A 145 6.50 -0.33 -21.64
N LYS A 146 5.31 -0.76 -22.02
CA LYS A 146 4.19 0.15 -22.27
C LYS A 146 3.71 0.85 -20.98
N LEU A 147 3.72 0.14 -19.85
CA LEU A 147 3.42 0.73 -18.55
C LEU A 147 4.42 1.83 -18.22
N LEU A 148 5.72 1.56 -18.35
CA LEU A 148 6.79 2.52 -18.12
C LEU A 148 6.65 3.76 -19.03
N LEU A 149 6.40 3.58 -20.32
CA LEU A 149 6.17 4.68 -21.25
C LEU A 149 4.95 5.51 -20.88
N THR A 150 3.91 4.88 -20.35
CA THR A 150 2.69 5.56 -19.92
C THR A 150 2.93 6.40 -18.66
N ILE A 151 3.72 5.90 -17.71
CA ILE A 151 4.17 6.63 -16.52
C ILE A 151 5.06 7.81 -16.93
N LEU A 152 6.11 7.57 -17.73
CA LEU A 152 7.05 8.61 -18.17
C LEU A 152 6.39 9.71 -19.03
N SER A 153 5.25 9.44 -19.63
CA SER A 153 4.46 10.43 -20.40
C SER A 153 3.40 11.16 -19.55
N ASP A 154 3.45 11.03 -18.21
CA ASP A 154 2.49 11.62 -17.25
C ASP A 154 1.02 11.25 -17.52
N LYS A 155 0.77 10.14 -18.22
CA LYS A 155 -0.60 9.67 -18.48
C LYS A 155 -1.20 8.92 -17.29
N ILE A 156 -0.37 8.30 -16.49
CA ILE A 156 -0.76 7.70 -15.21
C ILE A 156 0.25 8.12 -14.12
N PRO A 157 -0.20 8.31 -12.88
CA PRO A 157 0.69 8.58 -11.75
C PRO A 157 1.57 7.38 -11.45
N SER A 158 2.74 7.63 -10.85
CA SER A 158 3.72 6.61 -10.44
C SER A 158 3.73 6.38 -8.93
N HIS A 159 2.65 6.71 -8.23
CA HIS A 159 2.60 6.58 -6.77
C HIS A 159 2.61 5.11 -6.34
N SER A 160 3.49 4.76 -5.42
CA SER A 160 3.66 3.39 -4.92
C SER A 160 2.39 2.84 -4.24
N TRP A 161 1.56 3.69 -3.66
CA TRP A 161 0.28 3.31 -3.05
C TRP A 161 -0.84 2.96 -4.04
N GLN A 162 -0.60 3.11 -5.36
CA GLN A 162 -1.57 2.74 -6.40
C GLN A 162 -1.37 1.33 -6.96
N PHE A 163 -0.49 0.53 -6.38
CA PHE A 163 -0.17 -0.79 -6.88
C PHE A 163 -0.37 -1.87 -5.83
N LEU A 164 -0.97 -2.99 -6.25
CA LEU A 164 -0.85 -4.28 -5.58
C LEU A 164 -0.04 -5.19 -6.51
N CYS A 165 1.07 -5.72 -6.03
CA CYS A 165 2.01 -6.44 -6.87
C CYS A 165 2.65 -7.65 -6.17
N ARG A 166 3.28 -8.52 -6.94
CA ARG A 166 4.10 -9.61 -6.41
C ARG A 166 5.32 -9.05 -5.69
N LYS A 167 5.61 -9.56 -4.48
CA LYS A 167 6.77 -9.17 -3.66
C LYS A 167 8.09 -9.34 -4.41
N GLU A 168 8.19 -10.31 -5.31
CA GLU A 168 9.39 -10.57 -6.11
C GLU A 168 9.84 -9.36 -6.94
N LEU A 169 8.92 -8.45 -7.30
CA LEU A 169 9.27 -7.20 -7.98
C LEU A 169 10.16 -6.28 -7.13
N TYR A 170 10.18 -6.48 -5.81
CA TYR A 170 11.03 -5.76 -4.88
C TYR A 170 12.30 -6.55 -4.47
N SER A 171 12.65 -7.67 -5.14
CA SER A 171 13.84 -8.47 -4.78
C SER A 171 15.13 -7.63 -4.79
N ASP A 172 15.32 -6.86 -5.85
CA ASP A 172 16.52 -6.04 -6.10
C ASP A 172 16.25 -4.52 -6.07
N ILE A 173 14.99 -4.13 -5.80
CA ILE A 173 14.57 -2.72 -5.80
C ILE A 173 14.33 -2.27 -4.36
N ARG A 174 14.80 -1.06 -4.03
CA ARG A 174 14.52 -0.38 -2.77
C ARG A 174 14.20 1.08 -3.04
N PHE A 175 13.34 1.64 -2.19
CA PHE A 175 13.06 3.07 -2.21
C PHE A 175 14.34 3.84 -1.86
N PRO A 176 14.74 4.83 -2.67
CA PRO A 176 15.96 5.61 -2.41
C PRO A 176 15.76 6.54 -1.21
N GLU A 177 16.55 6.32 -0.16
CA GLU A 177 16.46 7.11 1.05
C GLU A 177 17.08 8.53 0.85
N GLY A 178 16.47 9.53 1.51
CA GLY A 178 16.96 10.92 1.47
C GLY A 178 16.70 11.66 0.14
N ARG A 179 15.88 11.12 -0.76
CA ARG A 179 15.51 11.77 -2.02
C ARG A 179 14.03 12.21 -2.02
N LYS A 180 13.75 13.28 -2.77
CA LYS A 180 12.36 13.66 -3.13
C LYS A 180 11.95 12.89 -4.38
N ALA A 181 10.63 12.65 -4.53
CA ALA A 181 10.04 11.88 -5.63
C ALA A 181 10.62 10.44 -5.73
N GLU A 182 10.71 9.79 -4.59
CA GLU A 182 11.23 8.42 -4.43
C GLU A 182 10.43 7.39 -5.23
N ASP A 183 9.15 7.62 -5.46
CA ASP A 183 8.28 6.72 -6.22
C ASP A 183 8.73 6.57 -7.66
N LEU A 184 9.13 7.68 -8.32
CA LEU A 184 9.66 7.66 -9.69
C LEU A 184 10.96 6.88 -9.82
N ALA A 185 11.76 6.81 -8.77
CA ALA A 185 13.03 6.10 -8.77
C ALA A 185 12.88 4.60 -8.51
N THR A 186 11.71 4.18 -8.04
CA THR A 186 11.42 2.80 -7.62
C THR A 186 10.53 2.07 -8.62
N THR A 187 9.64 2.77 -9.28
CA THR A 187 8.73 2.22 -10.31
C THR A 187 9.34 2.26 -11.71
#